data_4954c449cd6145f28208a9f6c3146848
#
_entry.id   4954c449cd6145f28208a9f6c3146848
#
_cell.length_a   1.000
_cell.length_b   1.000
_cell.length_c   1.000
_cell.angle_alpha   90.00
_cell.angle_beta   90.00
_cell.angle_gamma   90.00
#
_symmetry.space_group_name_H-M   'P 1'
#
loop_
_entity.id
_entity.type
_entity.pdbx_description
1 polymer ?
#
loop_
_entity_poly.entity_id
_entity_poly.type
_entity_poly.pdbx_seq_one_letter_code
_entity_poly.pdbx_strand_id
1 'polypeptide(L)'
;LPLTNLIGIYKRSKEDLAFSKGIFLQKTSERQPFIIGVSGSVAVGKSTTSRLLQILLSRTFEGSTVELVTTDGFLYPNAILKEQELLNRKGFPESYDMELLLDFLNQIKNNKSVEIPVYSHEIYDIVPDEKQTILPADFVIVEGINVFQNPQNDSLYMTDFFDFSIYVDAAVDDIESWYIDRFQKLLALAQNDPNNYYYRFTEQPLDEVLSMAHQVWESINLVNLQHYIQPTRNLSLIHI
;
A
#
# COMPACT_ATOMS: atom_id res chain seq x y z
N LEU A 1 18.44 -10.00 -10.11
CA LEU A 1 17.16 -10.67 -10.30
C LEU A 1 16.42 -10.04 -11.49
N PRO A 2 15.61 -10.79 -12.25
CA PRO A 2 14.95 -10.24 -13.46
C PRO A 2 14.15 -8.96 -13.19
N LEU A 3 13.36 -8.92 -12.11
CA LEU A 3 12.52 -7.77 -11.75
C LEU A 3 13.35 -6.52 -11.44
N THR A 4 14.40 -6.62 -10.64
CA THR A 4 15.26 -5.46 -10.31
C THR A 4 16.00 -4.94 -11.54
N ASN A 5 16.39 -5.83 -12.46
CA ASN A 5 16.99 -5.44 -13.73
C ASN A 5 15.99 -4.69 -14.61
N LEU A 6 14.74 -5.16 -14.69
CA LEU A 6 13.67 -4.47 -15.42
C LEU A 6 13.40 -3.09 -14.85
N ILE A 7 13.24 -2.96 -13.53
CA ILE A 7 13.10 -1.68 -12.83
C ILE A 7 14.28 -0.75 -13.17
N GLY A 8 15.50 -1.28 -13.19
CA GLY A 8 16.70 -0.52 -13.56
C GLY A 8 16.68 0.00 -15.00
N ILE A 9 16.10 -0.74 -15.94
CA ILE A 9 15.91 -0.30 -17.32
C ILE A 9 14.93 0.89 -17.36
N TYR A 10 13.78 0.77 -16.70
CA TYR A 10 12.80 1.85 -16.63
C TYR A 10 13.36 3.11 -15.96
N LYS A 11 14.10 2.94 -14.84
CA LYS A 11 14.73 4.06 -14.14
C LYS A 11 15.73 4.81 -15.03
N ARG A 12 16.64 4.10 -15.69
CA ARG A 12 17.60 4.71 -16.63
C ARG A 12 16.90 5.44 -17.77
N SER A 13 15.90 4.82 -18.38
CA SER A 13 15.11 5.44 -19.46
C SER A 13 14.43 6.75 -19.02
N LYS A 14 13.89 6.79 -17.78
CA LYS A 14 13.32 8.00 -17.19
C LYS A 14 14.38 9.08 -16.98
N GLU A 15 15.55 8.73 -16.46
CA GLU A 15 16.66 9.64 -16.21
C GLU A 15 17.21 10.24 -17.52
N ASP A 16 17.39 9.41 -18.55
CA ASP A 16 17.83 9.85 -19.89
C ASP A 16 16.82 10.80 -20.53
N LEU A 17 15.53 10.50 -20.40
CA LEU A 17 14.46 11.38 -20.88
C LEU A 17 14.44 12.71 -20.12
N ALA A 18 14.58 12.67 -18.80
CA ALA A 18 14.63 13.89 -17.98
C ALA A 18 15.83 14.76 -18.32
N PHE A 19 17.00 14.14 -18.52
CA PHE A 19 18.22 14.82 -18.97
C PHE A 19 18.03 15.49 -20.34
N SER A 20 17.49 14.76 -21.31
CA SER A 20 17.24 15.27 -22.67
C SER A 20 16.23 16.43 -22.67
N LYS A 21 15.15 16.32 -21.87
CA LYS A 21 14.20 17.43 -21.65
C LYS A 21 14.86 18.65 -21.00
N GLY A 22 15.76 18.43 -20.03
CA GLY A 22 16.52 19.50 -19.37
C GLY A 22 17.35 20.32 -20.39
N ILE A 23 18.06 19.62 -21.28
CA ILE A 23 18.83 20.27 -22.35
C ILE A 23 17.89 21.08 -23.26
N PHE A 24 16.81 20.50 -23.71
CA PHE A 24 15.85 21.17 -24.61
C PHE A 24 15.23 22.43 -23.97
N LEU A 25 14.88 22.34 -22.68
CA LEU A 25 14.26 23.44 -21.94
C LEU A 25 15.28 24.43 -21.35
N GLN A 26 16.57 24.19 -21.54
CA GLN A 26 17.65 24.96 -20.93
C GLN A 26 17.54 25.09 -19.41
N LYS A 27 17.10 24.01 -18.76
CA LYS A 27 16.93 23.89 -17.31
C LYS A 27 17.78 22.74 -16.77
N THR A 28 18.31 22.90 -15.58
CA THR A 28 18.93 21.78 -14.87
C THR A 28 17.86 20.74 -14.54
N SER A 29 18.10 19.48 -14.91
CA SER A 29 17.24 18.38 -14.51
C SER A 29 17.47 18.09 -13.02
N GLU A 30 16.45 18.32 -12.21
CA GLU A 30 16.47 17.88 -10.81
C GLU A 30 16.26 16.36 -10.75
N ARG A 31 16.98 15.71 -9.85
CA ARG A 31 16.83 14.28 -9.61
C ARG A 31 15.45 14.03 -8.98
N GLN A 32 14.63 13.25 -9.64
CA GLN A 32 13.30 12.88 -9.13
C GLN A 32 13.31 11.42 -8.64
N PRO A 33 12.60 11.10 -7.57
CA PRO A 33 12.45 9.72 -7.11
C PRO A 33 11.81 8.84 -8.19
N PHE A 34 12.21 7.57 -8.20
CA PHE A 34 11.55 6.53 -9.00
C PHE A 34 10.47 5.87 -8.13
N ILE A 35 9.21 6.11 -8.44
CA ILE A 35 8.08 5.69 -7.62
C ILE A 35 7.49 4.39 -8.15
N ILE A 36 7.40 3.38 -7.29
CA ILE A 36 6.89 2.04 -7.60
C ILE A 36 5.60 1.81 -6.83
N GLY A 37 4.49 1.62 -7.54
CA GLY A 37 3.21 1.21 -6.95
C GLY A 37 3.12 -0.32 -6.83
N VAL A 38 2.72 -0.82 -5.66
CA VAL A 38 2.50 -2.25 -5.42
C VAL A 38 1.08 -2.46 -4.91
N SER A 39 0.23 -3.10 -5.71
CA SER A 39 -1.16 -3.40 -5.40
C SER A 39 -1.44 -4.91 -5.33
N GLY A 40 -2.61 -5.26 -4.85
CA GLY A 40 -3.12 -6.62 -4.71
C GLY A 40 -4.06 -6.75 -3.51
N SER A 41 -4.68 -7.90 -3.32
CA SER A 41 -5.65 -8.16 -2.25
C SER A 41 -5.05 -8.08 -0.84
N VAL A 42 -5.93 -7.97 0.17
CA VAL A 42 -5.54 -8.27 1.56
C VAL A 42 -4.94 -9.69 1.62
N ALA A 43 -3.99 -9.91 2.51
CA ALA A 43 -3.31 -11.19 2.75
C ALA A 43 -2.52 -11.81 1.57
N VAL A 44 -2.55 -11.24 0.35
CA VAL A 44 -1.84 -11.78 -0.84
C VAL A 44 -0.31 -11.68 -0.76
N GLY A 45 0.24 -11.03 0.25
CA GLY A 45 1.70 -10.90 0.45
C GLY A 45 2.34 -9.63 -0.10
N LYS A 46 1.56 -8.56 -0.38
CA LYS A 46 2.09 -7.26 -0.84
C LYS A 46 3.24 -6.74 0.03
N SER A 47 3.03 -6.65 1.34
CA SER A 47 4.02 -6.09 2.26
C SER A 47 5.31 -6.93 2.32
N THR A 48 5.19 -8.26 2.20
CA THR A 48 6.36 -9.16 2.09
C THR A 48 7.11 -8.91 0.79
N THR A 49 6.39 -8.84 -0.32
CA THR A 49 6.94 -8.53 -1.65
C THR A 49 7.63 -7.17 -1.67
N SER A 50 6.99 -6.14 -1.12
CA SER A 50 7.51 -4.77 -1.06
C SER A 50 8.77 -4.66 -0.21
N ARG A 51 8.83 -5.32 0.96
CA ARG A 51 10.03 -5.38 1.81
C ARG A 51 11.18 -6.13 1.12
N LEU A 52 10.87 -7.24 0.46
CA LEU A 52 11.87 -7.98 -0.33
C LEU A 52 12.39 -7.11 -1.47
N LEU A 53 11.51 -6.42 -2.18
CA LEU A 53 11.88 -5.51 -3.26
C LEU A 53 12.76 -4.36 -2.75
N GLN A 54 12.43 -3.76 -1.60
CA GLN A 54 13.24 -2.74 -0.94
C GLN A 54 14.68 -3.23 -0.70
N ILE A 55 14.84 -4.42 -0.12
CA ILE A 55 16.16 -5.03 0.15
C ILE A 55 16.91 -5.29 -1.18
N LEU A 56 16.21 -5.80 -2.18
CA LEU A 56 16.81 -6.13 -3.47
C LEU A 56 17.25 -4.88 -4.25
N LEU A 57 16.44 -3.81 -4.23
CA LEU A 57 16.81 -2.54 -4.85
C LEU A 57 18.01 -1.91 -4.15
N SER A 58 18.05 -1.87 -2.83
CA SER A 58 19.18 -1.34 -2.06
C SER A 58 20.49 -2.11 -2.32
N ARG A 59 20.40 -3.42 -2.59
CA ARG A 59 21.57 -4.26 -2.94
C ARG A 59 21.99 -4.12 -4.40
N THR A 60 21.02 -3.94 -5.31
CA THR A 60 21.30 -3.87 -6.76
C THR A 60 21.82 -2.50 -7.16
N PHE A 61 21.33 -1.45 -6.49
CA PHE A 61 21.71 -0.04 -6.76
C PHE A 61 22.49 0.50 -5.56
N GLU A 62 23.76 0.13 -5.46
CA GLU A 62 24.63 0.54 -4.36
C GLU A 62 24.65 2.07 -4.20
N GLY A 63 24.49 2.53 -2.95
CA GLY A 63 24.42 3.95 -2.61
C GLY A 63 23.06 4.62 -2.87
N SER A 64 22.06 3.88 -3.39
CA SER A 64 20.69 4.40 -3.53
C SER A 64 19.89 4.20 -2.25
N THR A 65 19.08 5.20 -1.93
CA THR A 65 18.10 5.16 -0.84
C THR A 65 16.76 4.61 -1.34
N VAL A 66 16.11 3.78 -0.52
CA VAL A 66 14.83 3.14 -0.85
C VAL A 66 13.86 3.27 0.32
N GLU A 67 12.83 4.08 0.16
CA GLU A 67 11.74 4.24 1.12
C GLU A 67 10.57 3.30 0.78
N LEU A 68 9.90 2.78 1.82
CA LEU A 68 8.71 1.95 1.70
C LEU A 68 7.58 2.59 2.51
N VAL A 69 6.47 2.86 1.85
CA VAL A 69 5.29 3.49 2.42
C VAL A 69 4.07 2.60 2.18
N THR A 70 3.30 2.34 3.23
CA THR A 70 1.99 1.69 3.13
C THR A 70 0.87 2.71 3.09
N THR A 71 -0.14 2.47 2.24
CA THR A 71 -1.31 3.36 2.16
C THR A 71 -2.24 3.25 3.37
N ASP A 72 -2.03 2.30 4.27
CA ASP A 72 -2.84 2.17 5.49
C ASP A 72 -2.73 3.41 6.39
N GLY A 73 -1.60 4.15 6.34
CA GLY A 73 -1.44 5.44 7.03
C GLY A 73 -2.37 6.54 6.54
N PHE A 74 -2.97 6.37 5.37
CA PHE A 74 -3.92 7.33 4.78
C PHE A 74 -5.39 6.91 4.96
N LEU A 75 -5.68 5.87 5.74
CA LEU A 75 -7.03 5.56 6.18
C LEU A 75 -7.54 6.66 7.12
N TYR A 76 -8.81 7.00 7.02
CA TYR A 76 -9.43 7.81 8.06
C TYR A 76 -9.39 7.07 9.41
N PRO A 77 -9.14 7.78 10.52
CA PRO A 77 -9.25 7.22 11.86
C PRO A 77 -10.62 6.57 12.10
N ASN A 78 -10.64 5.49 12.89
CA ASN A 78 -11.87 4.75 13.20
C ASN A 78 -12.99 5.65 13.76
N ALA A 79 -12.64 6.71 14.48
CA ALA A 79 -13.60 7.69 15.00
C ALA A 79 -14.36 8.37 13.86
N ILE A 80 -13.66 8.81 12.80
CA ILE A 80 -14.25 9.43 11.60
C ILE A 80 -15.05 8.39 10.81
N LEU A 81 -14.49 7.20 10.59
CA LEU A 81 -15.20 6.12 9.87
C LEU A 81 -16.50 5.72 10.58
N LYS A 82 -16.51 5.76 11.93
CA LYS A 82 -17.70 5.46 12.72
C LYS A 82 -18.76 6.57 12.59
N GLU A 83 -18.34 7.83 12.63
CA GLU A 83 -19.24 8.99 12.45
C GLU A 83 -19.89 8.99 11.07
N GLN A 84 -19.13 8.56 10.03
CA GLN A 84 -19.59 8.47 8.64
C GLN A 84 -20.29 7.15 8.30
N GLU A 85 -20.49 6.24 9.27
CA GLU A 85 -21.06 4.90 9.07
C GLU A 85 -20.25 4.02 8.09
N LEU A 86 -18.94 4.30 7.91
CA LEU A 86 -18.03 3.63 6.98
C LEU A 86 -17.12 2.59 7.65
N LEU A 87 -17.27 2.30 8.94
CA LEU A 87 -16.36 1.39 9.64
C LEU A 87 -16.35 -0.02 9.02
N ASN A 88 -17.49 -0.51 8.54
CA ASN A 88 -17.62 -1.80 7.83
C ASN A 88 -17.07 -1.74 6.39
N ARG A 89 -16.69 -0.56 5.94
CA ARG A 89 -16.09 -0.33 4.62
C ARG A 89 -14.64 0.13 4.72
N LYS A 90 -14.00 -0.13 5.86
CA LYS A 90 -12.58 0.13 6.04
C LYS A 90 -11.75 -0.70 5.06
N GLY A 91 -10.88 -0.04 4.32
CA GLY A 91 -10.14 -0.62 3.19
C GLY A 91 -10.80 -0.44 1.82
N PHE A 92 -12.07 0.03 1.76
CA PHE A 92 -12.68 0.47 0.51
C PHE A 92 -12.22 1.87 0.12
N PRO A 93 -12.38 2.30 -1.16
CA PRO A 93 -11.88 3.60 -1.63
C PRO A 93 -12.28 4.78 -0.75
N GLU A 94 -13.55 4.80 -0.32
CA GLU A 94 -14.13 5.87 0.49
C GLU A 94 -13.60 5.95 1.93
N SER A 95 -12.86 4.97 2.39
CA SER A 95 -12.25 4.95 3.72
C SER A 95 -10.88 5.64 3.80
N TYR A 96 -10.37 6.11 2.66
CA TYR A 96 -9.05 6.75 2.57
C TYR A 96 -9.16 8.26 2.39
N ASP A 97 -8.27 8.99 3.05
CA ASP A 97 -8.01 10.40 2.78
C ASP A 97 -7.19 10.52 1.49
N MET A 98 -7.91 10.53 0.36
CA MET A 98 -7.29 10.60 -0.96
C MET A 98 -6.60 11.94 -1.22
N GLU A 99 -7.06 13.03 -0.62
CA GLU A 99 -6.43 14.34 -0.73
C GLU A 99 -5.04 14.32 -0.07
N LEU A 100 -4.96 13.81 1.15
CA LEU A 100 -3.69 13.64 1.87
C LEU A 100 -2.73 12.71 1.11
N LEU A 101 -3.23 11.62 0.54
CA LEU A 101 -2.43 10.65 -0.21
C LEU A 101 -1.88 11.25 -1.52
N LEU A 102 -2.70 11.99 -2.27
CA LEU A 102 -2.27 12.65 -3.50
C LEU A 102 -1.28 13.79 -3.21
N ASP A 103 -1.50 14.56 -2.13
CA ASP A 103 -0.55 15.59 -1.68
C ASP A 103 0.81 14.97 -1.29
N PHE A 104 0.78 13.86 -0.55
CA PHE A 104 1.98 13.07 -0.25
C PHE A 104 2.73 12.68 -1.53
N LEU A 105 2.07 12.08 -2.51
CA LEU A 105 2.69 11.66 -3.77
C LEU A 105 3.27 12.85 -4.55
N ASN A 106 2.56 13.98 -4.57
CA ASN A 106 3.02 15.20 -5.20
C ASN A 106 4.27 15.76 -4.51
N GLN A 107 4.31 15.77 -3.18
CA GLN A 107 5.47 16.25 -2.42
C GLN A 107 6.68 15.34 -2.63
N ILE A 108 6.50 14.01 -2.58
CA ILE A 108 7.56 13.03 -2.87
C ILE A 108 8.08 13.21 -4.31
N LYS A 109 7.21 13.38 -5.30
CA LYS A 109 7.62 13.61 -6.69
C LYS A 109 8.48 14.87 -6.86
N ASN A 110 8.26 15.86 -5.99
CA ASN A 110 9.05 17.11 -5.92
C ASN A 110 10.23 17.02 -4.94
N ASN A 111 10.64 15.81 -4.57
CA ASN A 111 11.81 15.54 -3.73
C ASN A 111 11.79 16.24 -2.35
N LYS A 112 10.58 16.34 -1.76
CA LYS A 112 10.38 16.94 -0.43
C LYS A 112 10.31 15.86 0.64
N SER A 113 10.69 16.24 1.86
CA SER A 113 10.41 15.44 3.06
C SER A 113 8.96 15.63 3.47
N VAL A 114 8.27 14.53 3.82
CA VAL A 114 6.84 14.52 4.14
C VAL A 114 6.58 13.73 5.42
N GLU A 115 5.73 14.27 6.28
CA GLU A 115 5.20 13.53 7.44
C GLU A 115 3.87 12.89 7.09
N ILE A 116 3.73 11.60 7.39
CA ILE A 116 2.50 10.82 7.20
C ILE A 116 2.05 10.20 8.51
N PRO A 117 0.73 9.98 8.71
CA PRO A 117 0.23 9.27 9.89
C PRO A 117 0.76 7.83 9.96
N VAL A 118 0.87 7.30 11.17
CA VAL A 118 1.26 5.91 11.43
C VAL A 118 0.01 5.08 11.68
N TYR A 119 -0.13 3.98 10.93
CA TYR A 119 -1.17 2.98 11.16
C TYR A 119 -0.62 1.80 11.97
N SER A 120 -1.36 1.36 12.96
CA SER A 120 -1.03 0.16 13.74
C SER A 120 -2.06 -0.95 13.53
N HIS A 121 -1.58 -2.12 13.13
CA HIS A 121 -2.41 -3.32 13.06
C HIS A 121 -2.81 -3.87 14.44
N GLU A 122 -2.07 -3.53 15.49
CA GLU A 122 -2.34 -3.97 16.86
C GLU A 122 -3.57 -3.28 17.44
N ILE A 123 -3.70 -1.96 17.23
CA ILE A 123 -4.90 -1.21 17.62
C ILE A 123 -5.95 -1.12 16.51
N TYR A 124 -5.59 -1.60 15.31
CA TYR A 124 -6.43 -1.55 14.10
C TYR A 124 -6.89 -0.13 13.76
N ASP A 125 -6.00 0.87 13.94
CA ASP A 125 -6.30 2.28 13.74
C ASP A 125 -5.04 3.10 13.44
N ILE A 126 -5.24 4.37 13.06
CA ILE A 126 -4.19 5.40 13.07
C ILE A 126 -3.77 5.66 14.51
N VAL A 127 -2.45 5.66 14.76
CA VAL A 127 -1.90 5.97 16.08
C VAL A 127 -2.03 7.49 16.31
N PRO A 128 -2.73 7.93 17.38
CA PRO A 128 -2.89 9.34 17.64
C PRO A 128 -1.54 10.05 17.83
N ASP A 129 -1.39 11.21 17.20
CA ASP A 129 -0.22 12.10 17.31
C ASP A 129 1.12 11.49 16.88
N GLU A 130 1.12 10.27 16.32
CA GLU A 130 2.33 9.63 15.78
C GLU A 130 2.42 9.84 14.27
N LYS A 131 3.60 10.27 13.81
CA LYS A 131 3.89 10.48 12.40
C LYS A 131 5.20 9.84 12.02
N GLN A 132 5.25 9.35 10.79
CA GLN A 132 6.47 8.88 10.14
C GLN A 132 6.95 9.95 9.16
N THR A 133 8.23 10.32 9.24
CA THR A 133 8.87 11.20 8.26
C THR A 133 9.43 10.37 7.12
N ILE A 134 8.97 10.63 5.90
CA ILE A 134 9.52 10.07 4.67
C ILE A 134 10.50 11.06 4.09
N LEU A 135 11.75 10.64 3.95
CA LEU A 135 12.82 11.47 3.40
C LEU A 135 12.87 11.37 1.87
N PRO A 136 13.45 12.37 1.18
CA PRO A 136 13.78 12.24 -0.23
C PRO A 136 14.63 11.00 -0.51
N ALA A 137 14.19 10.17 -1.46
CA ALA A 137 14.84 8.91 -1.75
C ALA A 137 14.96 8.67 -3.28
N ASP A 138 15.88 7.79 -3.67
CA ASP A 138 16.06 7.41 -5.08
C ASP A 138 14.95 6.52 -5.59
N PHE A 139 14.41 5.68 -4.71
CA PHE A 139 13.26 4.83 -4.95
C PHE A 139 12.25 5.02 -3.82
N VAL A 140 10.98 5.10 -4.17
CA VAL A 140 9.86 5.06 -3.21
C VAL A 140 8.91 3.96 -3.63
N ILE A 141 8.71 2.99 -2.75
CA ILE A 141 7.72 1.92 -2.93
C ILE A 141 6.47 2.34 -2.17
N VAL A 142 5.35 2.46 -2.87
CA VAL A 142 4.03 2.73 -2.28
C VAL A 142 3.19 1.47 -2.41
N GLU A 143 2.84 0.86 -1.28
CA GLU A 143 2.08 -0.39 -1.27
C GLU A 143 0.71 -0.23 -0.61
N GLY A 144 -0.29 -0.89 -1.17
CA GLY A 144 -1.63 -0.93 -0.60
C GLY A 144 -2.66 -1.55 -1.53
N ILE A 145 -3.85 -1.80 -0.98
CA ILE A 145 -4.95 -2.41 -1.75
C ILE A 145 -5.58 -1.44 -2.73
N ASN A 146 -5.49 -0.14 -2.45
CA ASN A 146 -6.12 0.95 -3.22
C ASN A 146 -5.18 1.66 -4.20
N VAL A 147 -3.91 1.24 -4.31
CA VAL A 147 -2.84 1.96 -5.04
C VAL A 147 -3.17 2.21 -6.51
N PHE A 148 -3.95 1.34 -7.15
CA PHE A 148 -4.35 1.53 -8.56
C PHE A 148 -5.82 1.92 -8.73
N GLN A 149 -6.53 2.21 -7.64
CA GLN A 149 -7.92 2.63 -7.73
C GLN A 149 -8.02 4.04 -8.30
N ASN A 150 -9.00 4.23 -9.17
CA ASN A 150 -9.33 5.52 -9.75
C ASN A 150 -10.59 6.04 -9.07
N PRO A 151 -10.51 7.13 -8.29
CA PRO A 151 -11.70 7.80 -7.79
C PRO A 151 -12.52 8.28 -8.99
N GLN A 152 -13.82 8.04 -8.95
CA GLN A 152 -14.73 8.51 -9.99
C GLN A 152 -14.81 10.05 -9.90
N ASN A 153 -14.50 10.73 -11.00
CA ASN A 153 -14.57 12.19 -11.21
C ASN A 153 -13.38 13.04 -10.77
N ASP A 154 -12.22 12.48 -10.45
CA ASP A 154 -11.02 13.28 -10.21
C ASP A 154 -10.17 13.45 -11.48
N SER A 155 -9.51 14.59 -11.58
CA SER A 155 -8.61 14.92 -12.69
C SER A 155 -7.18 14.39 -12.51
N LEU A 156 -6.86 13.83 -11.34
CA LEU A 156 -5.53 13.33 -10.98
C LEU A 156 -5.67 11.96 -10.31
N TYR A 157 -4.89 10.99 -10.78
CA TYR A 157 -4.91 9.61 -10.29
C TYR A 157 -3.57 9.26 -9.63
N MET A 158 -3.59 8.37 -8.66
CA MET A 158 -2.35 7.87 -8.04
C MET A 158 -1.41 7.24 -9.06
N THR A 159 -1.97 6.57 -10.09
CA THR A 159 -1.20 5.96 -11.18
C THR A 159 -0.38 6.95 -12.00
N ASP A 160 -0.75 8.25 -12.02
CA ASP A 160 0.01 9.30 -12.70
C ASP A 160 1.36 9.60 -12.06
N PHE A 161 1.53 9.20 -10.80
CA PHE A 161 2.78 9.38 -10.05
C PHE A 161 3.74 8.20 -10.19
N PHE A 162 3.25 7.01 -10.56
CA PHE A 162 4.07 5.80 -10.60
C PHE A 162 4.90 5.70 -11.88
N ASP A 163 6.17 5.41 -11.70
CA ASP A 163 7.11 5.12 -12.79
C ASP A 163 7.15 3.62 -13.11
N PHE A 164 6.73 2.79 -12.16
CA PHE A 164 6.59 1.34 -12.30
C PHE A 164 5.45 0.83 -11.43
N SER A 165 4.73 -0.20 -11.89
CA SER A 165 3.58 -0.73 -11.18
C SER A 165 3.58 -2.26 -11.16
N ILE A 166 3.31 -2.83 -9.99
CA ILE A 166 3.31 -4.27 -9.71
C ILE A 166 1.96 -4.64 -9.11
N TYR A 167 1.32 -5.65 -9.66
CA TYR A 167 0.15 -6.28 -9.04
C TYR A 167 0.54 -7.66 -8.51
N VAL A 168 0.37 -7.87 -7.19
CA VAL A 168 0.58 -9.17 -6.55
C VAL A 168 -0.73 -9.94 -6.64
N ASP A 169 -0.70 -11.05 -7.38
CA ASP A 169 -1.87 -11.82 -7.77
C ASP A 169 -1.84 -13.24 -7.17
N ALA A 170 -3.01 -13.77 -6.88
CA ALA A 170 -3.18 -15.17 -6.52
C ALA A 170 -4.64 -15.62 -6.77
N ALA A 171 -4.88 -16.92 -6.73
CA ALA A 171 -6.24 -17.44 -6.78
C ALA A 171 -7.03 -17.01 -5.53
N VAL A 172 -8.33 -16.75 -5.70
CA VAL A 172 -9.20 -16.25 -4.63
C VAL A 172 -9.22 -17.19 -3.42
N ASP A 173 -9.26 -18.49 -3.67
CA ASP A 173 -9.26 -19.53 -2.63
C ASP A 173 -7.96 -19.54 -1.81
N ASP A 174 -6.81 -19.28 -2.46
CA ASP A 174 -5.52 -19.17 -1.78
C ASP A 174 -5.49 -17.92 -0.90
N ILE A 175 -6.00 -16.79 -1.40
CA ILE A 175 -6.05 -15.53 -0.67
C ILE A 175 -6.95 -15.68 0.57
N GLU A 176 -8.11 -16.34 0.44
CA GLU A 176 -9.00 -16.63 1.57
C GLU A 176 -8.28 -17.47 2.62
N SER A 177 -7.63 -18.56 2.21
CA SER A 177 -6.86 -19.43 3.10
C SER A 177 -5.80 -18.63 3.86
N TRP A 178 -5.02 -17.79 3.17
CA TRP A 178 -3.99 -16.94 3.80
C TRP A 178 -4.57 -15.85 4.71
N TYR A 179 -5.76 -15.33 4.38
CA TYR A 179 -6.47 -14.39 5.24
C TYR A 179 -6.87 -15.05 6.57
N ILE A 180 -7.44 -16.26 6.54
CA ILE A 180 -7.81 -17.01 7.72
C ILE A 180 -6.57 -17.41 8.54
N ASP A 181 -5.50 -17.89 7.90
CA ASP A 181 -4.23 -18.19 8.56
C ASP A 181 -3.62 -16.96 9.26
N ARG A 182 -3.65 -15.80 8.59
CA ARG A 182 -3.19 -14.54 9.17
C ARG A 182 -4.04 -14.15 10.37
N PHE A 183 -5.36 -14.29 10.28
CA PHE A 183 -6.27 -13.99 11.37
C PHE A 183 -6.01 -14.85 12.59
N GLN A 184 -5.80 -16.16 12.41
CA GLN A 184 -5.41 -17.07 13.52
C GLN A 184 -4.10 -16.67 14.18
N LYS A 185 -3.09 -16.25 13.39
CA LYS A 185 -1.82 -15.76 13.93
C LYS A 185 -2.00 -14.48 14.75
N LEU A 186 -2.85 -13.55 14.29
CA LEU A 186 -3.17 -12.33 15.02
C LEU A 186 -3.90 -12.63 16.35
N LEU A 187 -4.82 -13.58 16.36
CA LEU A 187 -5.45 -14.06 17.60
C LEU A 187 -4.42 -14.63 18.58
N ALA A 188 -3.51 -15.46 18.11
CA ALA A 188 -2.47 -16.06 18.95
C ALA A 188 -1.54 -15.00 19.57
N LEU A 189 -1.19 -13.96 18.81
CA LEU A 189 -0.38 -12.84 19.31
C LEU A 189 -1.14 -11.99 20.34
N ALA A 190 -2.45 -11.85 20.18
CA ALA A 190 -3.28 -11.02 21.05
C ALA A 190 -3.62 -11.67 22.40
N GLN A 191 -3.43 -12.99 22.57
CA GLN A 191 -3.87 -13.74 23.76
C GLN A 191 -3.40 -13.15 25.11
N ASN A 192 -2.24 -12.49 25.12
CA ASN A 192 -1.65 -11.93 26.33
C ASN A 192 -1.60 -10.40 26.35
N ASP A 193 -2.26 -9.74 25.41
CA ASP A 193 -2.25 -8.29 25.30
C ASP A 193 -3.69 -7.71 25.23
N PRO A 194 -4.27 -7.30 26.39
CA PRO A 194 -5.61 -6.71 26.44
C PRO A 194 -5.79 -5.42 25.62
N ASN A 195 -4.69 -4.74 25.25
CA ASN A 195 -4.75 -3.53 24.42
C ASN A 195 -4.82 -3.86 22.93
N ASN A 196 -4.55 -5.10 22.55
CA ASN A 196 -4.62 -5.53 21.15
C ASN A 196 -6.07 -5.64 20.68
N TYR A 197 -6.35 -5.12 19.49
CA TYR A 197 -7.69 -5.15 18.88
C TYR A 197 -8.30 -6.55 18.83
N TYR A 198 -7.49 -7.58 18.60
CA TYR A 198 -7.93 -8.96 18.45
C TYR A 198 -8.16 -9.67 19.80
N TYR A 199 -7.72 -9.09 20.92
CA TYR A 199 -7.87 -9.68 22.27
C TYR A 199 -9.33 -10.02 22.59
N ARG A 200 -10.27 -9.15 22.24
CA ARG A 200 -11.72 -9.35 22.45
C ARG A 200 -12.29 -10.63 21.83
N PHE A 201 -11.59 -11.23 20.88
CA PHE A 201 -11.98 -12.48 20.23
C PHE A 201 -11.35 -13.70 20.89
N THR A 202 -10.32 -13.54 21.71
CA THR A 202 -9.58 -14.65 22.33
C THR A 202 -10.36 -15.35 23.44
N GLU A 203 -11.42 -14.71 23.97
CA GLU A 203 -12.30 -15.25 25.00
C GLU A 203 -13.49 -16.05 24.44
N GLN A 204 -13.66 -16.08 23.09
CA GLN A 204 -14.74 -16.76 22.40
C GLN A 204 -14.28 -18.13 21.86
N PRO A 205 -15.21 -19.07 21.62
CA PRO A 205 -14.89 -20.35 20.97
C PRO A 205 -14.25 -20.10 19.59
N LEU A 206 -13.13 -20.79 19.30
CA LEU A 206 -12.36 -20.58 18.07
C LEU A 206 -13.18 -20.80 16.79
N ASP A 207 -14.06 -21.79 16.79
CA ASP A 207 -14.95 -22.09 15.66
C ASP A 207 -15.94 -20.96 15.36
N GLU A 208 -16.50 -20.31 16.38
CA GLU A 208 -17.35 -19.14 16.22
C GLU A 208 -16.58 -17.95 15.64
N VAL A 209 -15.37 -17.71 16.17
CA VAL A 209 -14.50 -16.61 15.71
C VAL A 209 -14.02 -16.83 14.27
N LEU A 210 -13.70 -18.07 13.90
CA LEU A 210 -13.34 -18.41 12.51
C LEU A 210 -14.52 -18.27 11.57
N SER A 211 -15.72 -18.69 12.01
CA SER A 211 -16.95 -18.49 11.22
C SER A 211 -17.21 -17.00 10.96
N MET A 212 -17.00 -16.15 11.96
CA MET A 212 -17.08 -14.70 11.79
C MET A 212 -16.01 -14.18 10.81
N ALA A 213 -14.77 -14.69 10.88
CA ALA A 213 -13.70 -14.28 9.96
C ALA A 213 -14.05 -14.65 8.50
N HIS A 214 -14.63 -15.82 8.25
CA HIS A 214 -15.15 -16.20 6.93
C HIS A 214 -16.27 -15.27 6.46
N GLN A 215 -17.21 -14.91 7.33
CA GLN A 215 -18.26 -13.94 6.98
C GLN A 215 -17.69 -12.57 6.62
N VAL A 216 -16.67 -12.08 7.34
CA VAL A 216 -15.96 -10.82 7.01
C VAL A 216 -15.25 -10.97 5.67
N TRP A 217 -14.63 -12.12 5.40
CA TRP A 217 -14.03 -12.38 4.10
C TRP A 217 -15.07 -12.26 2.98
N GLU A 218 -16.14 -13.00 3.04
CA GLU A 218 -17.18 -13.05 2.00
C GLU A 218 -17.88 -11.70 1.79
N SER A 219 -18.25 -11.00 2.89
CA SER A 219 -19.08 -9.80 2.82
C SER A 219 -18.28 -8.50 2.63
N ILE A 220 -16.99 -8.48 2.96
CA ILE A 220 -16.15 -7.28 2.92
C ILE A 220 -14.95 -7.49 1.99
N ASN A 221 -14.04 -8.40 2.33
CA ASN A 221 -12.77 -8.51 1.62
C ASN A 221 -12.91 -9.02 0.18
N LEU A 222 -13.74 -10.04 -0.03
CA LEU A 222 -14.02 -10.58 -1.36
C LEU A 222 -14.77 -9.56 -2.23
N VAL A 223 -15.74 -8.84 -1.65
CA VAL A 223 -16.46 -7.76 -2.35
C VAL A 223 -15.49 -6.65 -2.77
N ASN A 224 -14.60 -6.22 -1.85
CA ASN A 224 -13.59 -5.22 -2.18
C ASN A 224 -12.63 -5.72 -3.26
N LEU A 225 -12.17 -6.97 -3.14
CA LEU A 225 -11.31 -7.60 -4.16
C LEU A 225 -11.97 -7.57 -5.54
N GLN A 226 -13.19 -8.08 -5.65
CA GLN A 226 -13.87 -8.26 -6.95
C GLN A 226 -14.29 -6.94 -7.61
N HIS A 227 -14.71 -5.95 -6.82
CA HIS A 227 -15.28 -4.71 -7.35
C HIS A 227 -14.27 -3.56 -7.46
N TYR A 228 -13.22 -3.54 -6.64
CA TYR A 228 -12.32 -2.38 -6.56
C TYR A 228 -10.85 -2.72 -6.80
N ILE A 229 -10.37 -3.91 -6.42
CA ILE A 229 -8.95 -4.26 -6.52
C ILE A 229 -8.66 -5.02 -7.81
N GLN A 230 -9.34 -6.14 -8.06
CA GLN A 230 -9.12 -7.00 -9.21
C GLN A 230 -9.32 -6.28 -10.57
N PRO A 231 -10.32 -5.39 -10.75
CA PRO A 231 -10.46 -4.63 -11.99
C PRO A 231 -9.26 -3.75 -12.33
N THR A 232 -8.46 -3.34 -11.33
CA THR A 232 -7.26 -2.52 -11.52
C THR A 232 -6.01 -3.30 -11.91
N ARG A 233 -6.08 -4.64 -11.92
CA ARG A 233 -4.97 -5.53 -12.25
C ARG A 233 -4.29 -5.15 -13.56
N ASN A 234 -5.07 -4.83 -14.59
CA ASN A 234 -4.55 -4.49 -15.92
C ASN A 234 -3.90 -3.10 -16.01
N LEU A 235 -3.93 -2.30 -14.94
CA LEU A 235 -3.22 -1.02 -14.86
C LEU A 235 -1.75 -1.21 -14.45
N SER A 236 -1.38 -2.40 -13.97
CA SER A 236 0.01 -2.69 -13.61
C SER A 236 0.84 -3.12 -14.82
N LEU A 237 2.14 -2.76 -14.77
CA LEU A 237 3.12 -3.15 -15.78
C LEU A 237 3.48 -4.63 -15.68
N ILE A 238 3.40 -5.20 -14.49
CA ILE A 238 3.76 -6.60 -14.24
C ILE A 238 2.85 -7.21 -13.16
N HIS A 239 2.51 -8.48 -13.36
CA HIS A 239 1.82 -9.32 -12.37
C HIS A 239 2.79 -10.36 -11.80
N ILE A 240 2.76 -10.59 -10.50
CA ILE A 240 3.61 -11.59 -9.81
C ILE A 240 2.79 -12.35 -8.79
#